data_e1b63cfc03fba88eb30f0bc86d9a4d64
#
_entry.id   e1b63cfc03fba88eb30f0bc86d9a4d64
#
_cell.length_a   1.000
_cell.length_b   1.000
_cell.length_c   1.000
_cell.angle_alpha   90.00
_cell.angle_beta   90.00
_cell.angle_gamma   90.00
#
_symmetry.space_group_name_H-M   'P 1'
#
loop_
_entity.id
_entity.type
_entity.pdbx_description
1 polymer ?
#
loop_
_entity_poly.entity_id
_entity_poly.type
_entity_poly.pdbx_seq_one_letter_code
_entity_poly.pdbx_strand_id
1 'polypeptide(L)'
;MSDRVSVNISKHIAQVTLTRADKMNALDTTMFQAICEAIDALKAESDLRAVVVAGEGRAFCAGLDLSNFAEDKKPMDLMPRTHGLANVPQQVAWGWRTLSMPVIAAAHGVALGGGLNIMSGADIRIIHPDTRCAVMEMRWGLVPDMAGYPLWRGNVR
;
A
#
# COMPACT_ATOMS: atom_id res chain seq x y z
N MET A 1 13.98 -8.75 -6.15
CA MET A 1 12.61 -8.31 -5.81
C MET A 1 11.82 -9.54 -5.41
N SER A 2 10.97 -9.43 -4.40
CA SER A 2 10.09 -10.52 -3.98
C SER A 2 9.00 -10.77 -5.03
N ASP A 3 8.32 -11.92 -4.95
CA ASP A 3 7.18 -12.28 -5.80
C ASP A 3 5.87 -11.53 -5.44
N ARG A 4 5.92 -10.58 -4.50
CA ARG A 4 4.74 -9.84 -3.97
C ARG A 4 4.42 -8.55 -4.71
N VAL A 5 5.42 -7.94 -5.35
CA VAL A 5 5.27 -6.67 -6.07
C VAL A 5 6.08 -6.74 -7.35
N SER A 6 5.46 -6.42 -8.47
CA SER A 6 6.16 -6.20 -9.73
C SER A 6 6.24 -4.71 -10.05
N VAL A 7 7.37 -4.27 -10.57
CA VAL A 7 7.59 -2.91 -11.06
C VAL A 7 8.01 -2.99 -12.52
N ASN A 8 7.22 -2.37 -13.40
CA ASN A 8 7.52 -2.28 -14.82
C ASN A 8 7.59 -0.80 -15.21
N ILE A 9 8.73 -0.37 -15.74
CA ILE A 9 8.94 1.02 -16.19
C ILE A 9 8.94 1.05 -17.72
N SER A 10 8.04 1.83 -18.29
CA SER A 10 7.93 2.04 -19.71
C SER A 10 7.51 3.48 -20.01
N LYS A 11 8.15 4.14 -20.96
CA LYS A 11 7.82 5.50 -21.41
C LYS A 11 7.70 6.49 -20.22
N HIS A 12 8.65 6.43 -19.28
CA HIS A 12 8.70 7.26 -18.07
C HIS A 12 7.54 7.05 -17.07
N ILE A 13 6.80 5.96 -17.20
CA ILE A 13 5.73 5.58 -16.27
C ILE A 13 6.12 4.28 -15.59
N ALA A 14 6.07 4.26 -14.27
CA ALA A 14 6.22 3.05 -13.48
C ALA A 14 4.85 2.45 -13.18
N GLN A 15 4.63 1.22 -13.57
CA GLN A 15 3.49 0.42 -13.13
C GLN A 15 3.94 -0.49 -12.01
N VAL A 16 3.39 -0.27 -10.83
CA VAL A 16 3.59 -1.09 -9.62
C VAL A 16 2.35 -1.94 -9.43
N THR A 17 2.53 -3.26 -9.41
CA THR A 17 1.41 -4.20 -9.26
C THR A 17 1.63 -5.07 -8.04
N LEU A 18 0.65 -5.12 -7.14
CA LEU A 18 0.60 -6.08 -6.05
C LEU A 18 0.21 -7.45 -6.65
N THR A 19 1.05 -8.47 -6.47
CA THR A 19 1.00 -9.73 -7.25
C THR A 19 0.65 -10.97 -6.40
N ARG A 20 -0.10 -10.78 -5.32
CA ARG A 20 -0.59 -11.88 -4.46
C ARG A 20 -2.11 -12.07 -4.64
N ALA A 21 -2.52 -12.33 -5.89
CA ALA A 21 -3.93 -12.39 -6.31
C ALA A 21 -4.75 -13.45 -5.55
N ASP A 22 -4.15 -14.61 -5.21
CA ASP A 22 -4.77 -15.71 -4.47
C ASP A 22 -5.26 -15.29 -3.07
N LYS A 23 -4.61 -14.32 -2.45
CA LYS A 23 -4.95 -13.71 -1.15
C LYS A 23 -5.52 -12.29 -1.29
N MET A 24 -6.02 -11.91 -2.47
CA MET A 24 -6.51 -10.55 -2.71
C MET A 24 -5.50 -9.48 -2.30
N ASN A 25 -4.23 -9.73 -2.56
CA ASN A 25 -3.11 -8.83 -2.26
C ASN A 25 -3.01 -8.45 -0.77
N ALA A 26 -3.38 -9.38 0.14
CA ALA A 26 -3.28 -9.17 1.58
C ALA A 26 -1.83 -8.96 2.01
N LEU A 27 -1.65 -8.10 3.02
CA LEU A 27 -0.35 -7.61 3.50
C LEU A 27 0.24 -8.59 4.51
N ASP A 28 1.11 -9.47 4.06
CA ASP A 28 2.03 -10.24 4.89
C ASP A 28 3.36 -9.47 5.06
N THR A 29 4.26 -9.96 5.91
CA THR A 29 5.56 -9.34 6.15
C THR A 29 6.35 -9.14 4.86
N THR A 30 6.30 -10.12 3.94
CA THR A 30 6.98 -10.04 2.64
C THR A 30 6.38 -8.95 1.74
N MET A 31 5.05 -8.79 1.75
CA MET A 31 4.38 -7.71 1.01
C MET A 31 4.76 -6.33 1.55
N PHE A 32 4.82 -6.16 2.87
CA PHE A 32 5.29 -4.90 3.47
C PHE A 32 6.70 -4.54 2.99
N GLN A 33 7.62 -5.50 3.05
CA GLN A 33 9.00 -5.29 2.58
C GLN A 33 9.06 -4.96 1.09
N ALA A 34 8.35 -5.73 0.26
CA ALA A 34 8.34 -5.53 -1.18
C ALA A 34 7.80 -4.16 -1.61
N ILE A 35 6.76 -3.65 -0.92
CA ILE A 35 6.24 -2.31 -1.19
C ILE A 35 7.26 -1.24 -0.80
N CYS A 36 7.92 -1.37 0.36
CA CYS A 36 8.97 -0.44 0.77
C CYS A 36 10.13 -0.42 -0.23
N GLU A 37 10.62 -1.60 -0.65
CA GLU A 37 11.67 -1.73 -1.67
C GLU A 37 11.26 -1.08 -3.00
N ALA A 38 10.01 -1.29 -3.44
CA ALA A 38 9.49 -0.66 -4.66
C ALA A 38 9.49 0.88 -4.55
N ILE A 39 9.02 1.43 -3.42
CA ILE A 39 9.01 2.87 -3.19
C ILE A 39 10.45 3.43 -3.20
N ASP A 40 11.39 2.76 -2.53
CA ASP A 40 12.78 3.22 -2.46
C ASP A 40 13.47 3.13 -3.83
N ALA A 41 13.21 2.09 -4.62
CA ALA A 41 13.70 1.99 -5.99
C ALA A 41 13.16 3.13 -6.87
N LEU A 42 11.85 3.44 -6.76
CA LEU A 42 11.23 4.52 -7.54
C LEU A 42 11.75 5.92 -7.16
N LYS A 43 12.16 6.13 -5.90
CA LYS A 43 12.80 7.39 -5.48
C LYS A 43 14.13 7.66 -6.19
N ALA A 44 14.84 6.61 -6.57
CA ALA A 44 16.13 6.71 -7.25
C ALA A 44 16.00 6.98 -8.76
N GLU A 45 14.80 6.83 -9.33
CA GLU A 45 14.54 6.98 -10.77
C GLU A 45 14.24 8.44 -11.11
N SER A 46 15.22 9.15 -11.68
CA SER A 46 15.10 10.58 -12.00
C SER A 46 14.17 10.89 -13.19
N ASP A 47 13.98 9.91 -14.09
CA ASP A 47 13.26 10.11 -15.35
C ASP A 47 11.77 9.75 -15.28
N LEU A 48 11.29 9.31 -14.12
CA LEU A 48 9.88 8.97 -13.95
C LEU A 48 9.01 10.23 -13.93
N ARG A 49 7.89 10.14 -14.64
CA ARG A 49 6.88 11.21 -14.73
C ARG A 49 5.58 10.86 -14.01
N ALA A 50 5.32 9.59 -13.78
CA ALA A 50 4.16 9.11 -13.01
C ALA A 50 4.39 7.69 -12.52
N VAL A 51 3.70 7.35 -11.43
CA VAL A 51 3.60 5.98 -10.89
C VAL A 51 2.14 5.57 -10.88
N VAL A 52 1.84 4.36 -11.35
CA VAL A 52 0.51 3.74 -11.24
C VAL A 52 0.61 2.54 -10.31
N VAL A 53 -0.17 2.54 -9.25
CA VAL A 53 -0.26 1.43 -8.28
C VAL A 53 -1.58 0.68 -8.50
N ALA A 54 -1.50 -0.62 -8.74
CA ALA A 54 -2.66 -1.48 -8.97
C ALA A 54 -2.52 -2.82 -8.22
N GLY A 55 -3.61 -3.57 -8.12
CA GLY A 55 -3.60 -4.95 -7.63
C GLY A 55 -3.89 -5.94 -8.76
N GLU A 56 -3.24 -7.10 -8.74
CA GLU A 56 -3.55 -8.20 -9.62
C GLU A 56 -4.79 -8.98 -9.14
N GLY A 57 -5.52 -9.60 -10.08
CA GLY A 57 -6.65 -10.47 -9.78
C GLY A 57 -7.91 -9.68 -9.45
N ARG A 58 -8.67 -10.11 -8.44
CA ARG A 58 -10.03 -9.61 -8.15
C ARG A 58 -10.11 -8.45 -7.16
N ALA A 59 -8.98 -7.93 -6.70
CA ALA A 59 -8.95 -6.89 -5.65
C ALA A 59 -7.72 -6.02 -5.76
N PHE A 60 -7.84 -4.77 -5.34
CA PHE A 60 -6.68 -3.91 -5.12
C PHE A 60 -5.85 -4.44 -3.93
N CYS A 61 -6.43 -4.47 -2.72
CA CYS A 61 -5.78 -5.02 -1.53
C CYS A 61 -6.80 -5.25 -0.40
N ALA A 62 -6.81 -6.46 0.16
CA ALA A 62 -7.72 -6.85 1.24
C ALA A 62 -7.26 -6.38 2.64
N GLY A 63 -6.11 -5.69 2.75
CA GLY A 63 -5.55 -5.23 4.01
C GLY A 63 -4.65 -6.26 4.68
N LEU A 64 -4.52 -6.18 6.00
CA LEU A 64 -3.60 -7.03 6.76
C LEU A 64 -3.94 -8.52 6.61
N ASP A 65 -2.94 -9.34 6.34
CA ASP A 65 -3.10 -10.80 6.34
C ASP A 65 -3.23 -11.28 7.78
N LEU A 66 -4.36 -11.95 8.08
CA LEU A 66 -4.63 -12.47 9.44
C LEU A 66 -3.60 -13.52 9.87
N SER A 67 -2.89 -14.15 8.93
CA SER A 67 -1.79 -15.04 9.26
C SER A 67 -0.64 -14.37 10.02
N ASN A 68 -0.56 -13.03 10.00
CA ASN A 68 0.41 -12.29 10.80
C ASN A 68 0.17 -12.37 12.31
N PHE A 69 -1.04 -12.78 12.73
CA PHE A 69 -1.41 -13.00 14.14
C PHE A 69 -1.34 -14.47 14.56
N ALA A 70 -0.78 -15.36 13.74
CA ALA A 70 -0.58 -16.75 14.13
C ALA A 70 0.36 -16.83 15.35
N GLU A 71 0.06 -17.75 16.29
CA GLU A 71 0.75 -17.86 17.57
C GLU A 71 2.27 -18.12 17.45
N ASP A 72 2.70 -18.72 16.35
CA ASP A 72 4.10 -19.02 16.04
C ASP A 72 4.87 -17.84 15.45
N LYS A 73 4.19 -16.74 15.12
CA LYS A 73 4.83 -15.56 14.52
C LYS A 73 5.17 -14.50 15.55
N LYS A 74 6.41 -14.03 15.49
CA LYS A 74 6.83 -12.88 16.30
C LYS A 74 6.10 -11.63 15.77
N PRO A 75 5.41 -10.86 16.62
CA PRO A 75 4.79 -9.61 16.24
C PRO A 75 5.83 -8.64 15.63
N MET A 76 5.41 -7.88 14.63
CA MET A 76 6.25 -6.82 14.08
C MET A 76 6.47 -5.73 15.14
N ASP A 77 7.73 -5.33 15.33
CA ASP A 77 8.05 -4.20 16.19
C ASP A 77 7.66 -2.90 15.47
N LEU A 78 6.69 -2.18 16.01
CA LEU A 78 6.16 -0.94 15.43
C LEU A 78 6.89 0.31 15.94
N MET A 79 7.82 0.18 16.90
CA MET A 79 8.49 1.35 17.50
C MET A 79 9.58 1.95 16.60
N PRO A 80 10.43 1.17 15.88
CA PRO A 80 11.47 1.74 15.05
C PRO A 80 10.93 2.59 13.89
N ARG A 81 11.50 3.77 13.71
CA ARG A 81 11.23 4.68 12.58
C ARG A 81 12.30 4.48 11.51
N THR A 82 12.13 3.42 10.72
CA THR A 82 13.12 2.97 9.73
C THR A 82 13.09 3.76 8.42
N HIS A 83 12.04 4.57 8.22
CA HIS A 83 11.83 5.36 7.00
C HIS A 83 11.50 6.82 7.37
N GLY A 84 12.48 7.52 7.93
CA GLY A 84 12.31 8.90 8.41
C GLY A 84 11.38 8.95 9.62
N LEU A 85 10.16 9.49 9.47
CA LEU A 85 9.14 9.55 10.52
C LEU A 85 8.25 8.30 10.57
N ALA A 86 8.36 7.40 9.58
CA ALA A 86 7.50 6.24 9.42
C ALA A 86 8.18 4.94 9.89
N ASN A 87 7.40 4.03 10.47
CA ASN A 87 7.76 2.62 10.57
C ASN A 87 7.38 1.89 9.27
N VAL A 88 7.71 0.59 9.15
CA VAL A 88 7.44 -0.20 7.95
C VAL A 88 5.95 -0.20 7.55
N PRO A 89 4.95 -0.48 8.44
CA PRO A 89 3.54 -0.41 8.09
C PRO A 89 3.08 0.98 7.65
N GLN A 90 3.64 2.04 8.23
CA GLN A 90 3.32 3.41 7.80
C GLN A 90 3.93 3.74 6.44
N GLN A 91 5.14 3.26 6.18
CA GLN A 91 5.87 3.53 4.94
C GLN A 91 5.13 3.00 3.71
N VAL A 92 4.50 1.83 3.77
CA VAL A 92 3.80 1.25 2.62
C VAL A 92 2.58 2.08 2.17
N ALA A 93 2.09 2.97 3.03
CA ALA A 93 1.02 3.91 2.70
C ALA A 93 1.56 5.34 2.50
N TRP A 94 2.37 5.83 3.44
CA TRP A 94 2.92 7.19 3.40
C TRP A 94 3.99 7.39 2.33
N GLY A 95 4.77 6.36 2.04
CA GLY A 95 5.91 6.44 1.12
C GLY A 95 5.55 6.94 -0.28
N TRP A 96 4.34 6.63 -0.76
CA TRP A 96 3.83 7.13 -2.05
C TRP A 96 3.74 8.65 -2.11
N ARG A 97 3.38 9.30 -0.98
CA ARG A 97 3.32 10.77 -0.86
C ARG A 97 4.70 11.44 -0.89
N THR A 98 5.77 10.68 -0.71
CA THR A 98 7.14 11.22 -0.67
C THR A 98 7.86 11.12 -2.00
N LEU A 99 7.24 10.54 -3.02
CA LEU A 99 7.75 10.51 -4.37
C LEU A 99 7.67 11.89 -5.02
N SER A 100 8.61 12.21 -5.90
CA SER A 100 8.70 13.51 -6.60
C SER A 100 7.77 13.63 -7.81
N MET A 101 7.17 12.50 -8.23
CA MET A 101 6.22 12.43 -9.34
C MET A 101 4.83 12.05 -8.86
N PRO A 102 3.76 12.37 -9.61
CA PRO A 102 2.40 11.97 -9.28
C PRO A 102 2.23 10.46 -9.16
N VAL A 103 1.52 10.02 -8.12
CA VAL A 103 1.14 8.64 -7.88
C VAL A 103 -0.36 8.47 -8.10
N ILE A 104 -0.74 7.49 -8.92
CA ILE A 104 -2.11 7.17 -9.27
C ILE A 104 -2.43 5.77 -8.72
N ALA A 105 -3.41 5.65 -7.86
CA ALA A 105 -3.94 4.35 -7.46
C ALA A 105 -5.10 3.96 -8.38
N ALA A 106 -4.99 2.80 -9.03
CA ALA A 106 -6.06 2.20 -9.83
C ALA A 106 -6.67 1.04 -9.03
N ALA A 107 -7.82 1.27 -8.40
CA ALA A 107 -8.42 0.33 -7.47
C ALA A 107 -9.69 -0.32 -8.00
N HIS A 108 -9.82 -1.63 -7.76
CA HIS A 108 -11.01 -2.42 -8.08
C HIS A 108 -11.27 -3.47 -7.00
N GLY A 109 -12.47 -4.05 -7.00
CA GLY A 109 -12.89 -5.11 -6.09
C GLY A 109 -12.92 -4.66 -4.64
N VAL A 110 -11.82 -4.75 -3.90
CA VAL A 110 -11.74 -4.27 -2.52
C VAL A 110 -10.47 -3.49 -2.23
N ALA A 111 -10.58 -2.46 -1.38
CA ALA A 111 -9.47 -1.75 -0.74
C ALA A 111 -9.83 -1.58 0.75
N LEU A 112 -9.37 -2.52 1.59
CA LEU A 112 -9.80 -2.64 2.98
C LEU A 112 -8.63 -2.39 3.95
N GLY A 113 -8.88 -1.69 5.05
CA GLY A 113 -7.89 -1.44 6.10
C GLY A 113 -6.57 -0.90 5.53
N GLY A 114 -5.47 -1.63 5.71
CA GLY A 114 -4.17 -1.27 5.14
C GLY A 114 -4.18 -1.05 3.61
N GLY A 115 -5.07 -1.76 2.87
CA GLY A 115 -5.26 -1.54 1.44
C GLY A 115 -5.88 -0.17 1.14
N LEU A 116 -6.84 0.28 1.96
CA LEU A 116 -7.38 1.63 1.88
C LEU A 116 -6.30 2.68 2.20
N ASN A 117 -5.45 2.41 3.19
CA ASN A 117 -4.36 3.31 3.56
C ASN A 117 -3.35 3.45 2.41
N ILE A 118 -2.96 2.35 1.76
CA ILE A 118 -2.07 2.36 0.57
C ILE A 118 -2.70 3.18 -0.56
N MET A 119 -3.97 2.92 -0.89
CA MET A 119 -4.70 3.68 -1.91
C MET A 119 -4.76 5.17 -1.58
N SER A 120 -4.93 5.51 -0.29
CA SER A 120 -4.99 6.90 0.19
C SER A 120 -3.65 7.63 0.09
N GLY A 121 -2.54 6.91 0.04
CA GLY A 121 -1.20 7.46 -0.18
C GLY A 121 -1.00 8.04 -1.58
N ALA A 122 -1.78 7.61 -2.56
CA ALA A 122 -1.71 8.15 -3.92
C ALA A 122 -2.29 9.58 -4.01
N ASP A 123 -1.79 10.37 -4.96
CA ASP A 123 -2.29 11.72 -5.25
C ASP A 123 -3.65 11.67 -5.96
N ILE A 124 -3.80 10.72 -6.89
CA ILE A 124 -5.01 10.51 -7.68
C ILE A 124 -5.51 9.09 -7.45
N ARG A 125 -6.81 8.92 -7.23
CA ARG A 125 -7.46 7.62 -7.06
C ARG A 125 -8.49 7.42 -8.15
N ILE A 126 -8.26 6.43 -9.01
CA ILE A 126 -9.22 5.96 -10.00
C ILE A 126 -9.81 4.66 -9.47
N ILE A 127 -11.08 4.69 -9.14
CA ILE A 127 -11.75 3.60 -8.40
C ILE A 127 -12.89 3.07 -9.26
N HIS A 128 -12.92 1.76 -9.47
CA HIS A 128 -14.06 1.12 -10.13
C HIS A 128 -15.33 1.32 -9.29
N PRO A 129 -16.50 1.61 -9.90
CA PRO A 129 -17.73 1.92 -9.15
C PRO A 129 -18.16 0.87 -8.12
N ASP A 130 -17.90 -0.41 -8.38
CA ASP A 130 -18.25 -1.51 -7.49
C ASP A 130 -17.18 -1.80 -6.42
N THR A 131 -16.13 -0.98 -6.32
CA THR A 131 -15.08 -1.18 -5.34
C THR A 131 -15.58 -0.92 -3.93
N ARG A 132 -15.37 -1.88 -3.04
CA ARG A 132 -15.68 -1.73 -1.62
C ARG A 132 -14.48 -1.21 -0.87
N CYS A 133 -14.61 -0.04 -0.26
CA CYS A 133 -13.60 0.58 0.58
C CYS A 133 -14.07 0.62 2.03
N ALA A 134 -13.19 0.28 2.99
CA ALA A 134 -13.54 0.36 4.41
C ALA A 134 -12.30 0.53 5.29
N VAL A 135 -12.45 1.28 6.38
CA VAL A 135 -11.52 1.32 7.52
C VAL A 135 -11.78 0.06 8.36
N MET A 136 -11.18 -1.07 7.92
CA MET A 136 -11.47 -2.39 8.52
C MET A 136 -10.88 -2.56 9.91
N GLU A 137 -9.89 -1.76 10.28
CA GLU A 137 -9.29 -1.71 11.61
C GLU A 137 -10.36 -1.55 12.70
N MET A 138 -11.38 -0.73 12.44
CA MET A 138 -12.48 -0.47 13.37
C MET A 138 -13.28 -1.73 13.72
N ARG A 139 -13.39 -2.69 12.80
CA ARG A 139 -14.08 -3.96 13.04
C ARG A 139 -13.36 -4.84 14.07
N TRP A 140 -12.04 -4.65 14.18
CA TRP A 140 -11.16 -5.44 15.04
C TRP A 140 -10.74 -4.68 16.30
N GLY A 141 -11.28 -3.48 16.54
CA GLY A 141 -10.87 -2.64 17.66
C GLY A 141 -9.43 -2.11 17.52
N LEU A 142 -8.90 -2.07 16.30
CA LEU A 142 -7.56 -1.57 16.00
C LEU A 142 -7.62 -0.11 15.56
N VAL A 143 -6.52 0.59 15.77
CA VAL A 143 -6.31 1.94 15.26
C VAL A 143 -5.79 1.86 13.82
N PRO A 144 -6.28 2.68 12.86
CA PRO A 144 -5.74 2.74 11.49
C PRO A 144 -4.40 3.48 11.48
N ASP A 145 -3.37 2.85 12.04
CA ASP A 145 -2.05 3.44 12.32
C ASP A 145 -1.09 3.41 11.12
N MET A 146 -1.49 2.81 10.00
CA MET A 146 -0.73 2.83 8.73
C MET A 146 -0.84 4.19 8.03
N ALA A 147 -0.58 5.28 8.75
CA ALA A 147 -0.69 6.67 8.29
C ALA A 147 -2.10 7.10 7.82
N GLY A 148 -3.16 6.39 8.19
CA GLY A 148 -4.53 6.70 7.77
C GLY A 148 -4.94 8.14 8.07
N TYR A 149 -4.80 8.58 9.32
CA TYR A 149 -5.21 9.91 9.73
C TYR A 149 -4.55 11.06 8.92
N PRO A 150 -3.23 11.14 8.77
CA PRO A 150 -2.61 12.19 7.96
C PRO A 150 -2.98 12.10 6.48
N LEU A 151 -3.18 10.87 5.94
CA LEU A 151 -3.55 10.68 4.54
C LEU A 151 -5.00 11.05 4.25
N TRP A 152 -5.90 10.90 5.23
CA TRP A 152 -7.33 11.24 5.07
C TRP A 152 -7.63 12.70 5.35
N ARG A 153 -6.73 13.41 6.03
CA ARG A 153 -6.91 14.82 6.34
C ARG A 153 -7.16 15.63 5.07
N GLY A 154 -8.32 16.27 4.99
CA GLY A 154 -8.76 17.05 3.84
C GLY A 154 -9.36 16.23 2.68
N ASN A 155 -9.30 14.90 2.72
CA ASN A 155 -9.88 14.01 1.69
C ASN A 155 -11.16 13.32 2.16
N VAL A 156 -11.37 13.21 3.47
CA VAL A 156 -12.55 12.59 4.07
C VAL A 156 -13.19 13.58 5.04
N ARG A 157 -14.51 13.70 4.97
CA ARG A 157 -15.34 14.55 5.83
C ARG A 157 -16.07 13.72 6.86
#